data_e18793af6fd457473365533081f2d533
#
_entry.id   e18793af6fd457473365533081f2d533
#
_cell.length_a   1.000
_cell.length_b   1.000
_cell.length_c   1.000
_cell.angle_alpha   90.00
_cell.angle_beta   90.00
_cell.angle_gamma   90.00
#
_symmetry.space_group_name_H-M   'P 1'
#
loop_
_entity.id
_entity.type
_entity.pdbx_description
1 polymer ?
#
loop_
_entity_poly.entity_id
_entity_poly.type
_entity_poly.pdbx_seq_one_letter_code
_entity_poly.pdbx_strand_id
1 'polypeptide(L)'
;MICFSDWVRRWGPAIVMMILIFGASSTPGKDIPGFGMWDLLVKKGGHLTGYALLGMSYLQGICGGKRVTWRLMLLSLVLACLYATTDEFHQAYTPDRSPSPADVGIDTIGSAMGIWIMARIKHWNLEQ
;
A
#
# COMPACT_ATOMS: atom_id res chain seq x y z
N MET A 1 -3.23 27.97 -6.00
CA MET A 1 -4.27 26.97 -6.29
C MET A 1 -3.60 25.75 -6.91
N ILE A 2 -3.76 24.57 -6.33
CA ILE A 2 -3.26 23.33 -6.96
C ILE A 2 -4.22 23.03 -8.11
N CYS A 3 -3.68 22.88 -9.33
CA CYS A 3 -4.50 22.51 -10.48
C CYS A 3 -5.06 21.09 -10.28
N PHE A 4 -6.28 20.82 -10.74
CA PHE A 4 -6.91 19.51 -10.62
C PHE A 4 -6.03 18.40 -11.22
N SER A 5 -5.36 18.68 -12.34
CA SER A 5 -4.41 17.75 -12.97
C SER A 5 -3.22 17.42 -12.06
N ASP A 6 -2.70 18.39 -11.31
CA ASP A 6 -1.60 18.18 -10.36
C ASP A 6 -2.04 17.34 -9.16
N TRP A 7 -3.26 17.55 -8.69
CA TRP A 7 -3.83 16.74 -7.63
C TRP A 7 -3.99 15.27 -8.07
N VAL A 8 -4.54 15.03 -9.25
CA VAL A 8 -4.70 13.68 -9.82
C VAL A 8 -3.35 12.98 -9.99
N ARG A 9 -2.33 13.67 -10.51
CA ARG A 9 -0.98 13.11 -10.65
C ARG A 9 -0.34 12.75 -9.31
N ARG A 10 -0.65 13.51 -8.26
CA ARG A 10 -0.11 13.29 -6.91
C ARG A 10 -0.79 12.14 -6.18
N TRP A 11 -2.12 12.12 -6.17
CA TRP A 11 -2.91 11.21 -5.36
C TRP A 11 -3.56 10.06 -6.13
N GLY A 12 -3.67 10.20 -7.46
CA GLY A 12 -4.24 9.16 -8.32
C GLY A 12 -3.65 7.78 -8.10
N PRO A 13 -2.33 7.61 -8.07
CA PRO A 13 -1.71 6.30 -7.82
C PRO A 13 -2.13 5.70 -6.46
N ALA A 14 -2.20 6.51 -5.39
CA ALA A 14 -2.64 6.02 -4.08
C ALA A 14 -4.10 5.58 -4.10
N ILE A 15 -4.98 6.38 -4.73
CA ILE A 15 -6.41 6.06 -4.84
C ILE A 15 -6.60 4.77 -5.64
N VAL A 16 -5.90 4.62 -6.77
CA VAL A 16 -5.96 3.40 -7.59
C VAL A 16 -5.52 2.18 -6.77
N MET A 17 -4.41 2.28 -6.04
CA MET A 17 -3.93 1.18 -5.20
C MET A 17 -4.91 0.84 -4.08
N MET A 18 -5.51 1.84 -3.42
CA MET A 18 -6.54 1.61 -2.41
C MET A 18 -7.74 0.85 -2.99
N ILE A 19 -8.22 1.24 -4.17
CA ILE A 19 -9.33 0.57 -4.85
C ILE A 19 -8.97 -0.87 -5.22
N LEU A 20 -7.77 -1.12 -5.74
CA LEU A 20 -7.30 -2.46 -6.11
C LEU A 20 -7.18 -3.37 -4.89
N ILE A 21 -6.58 -2.88 -3.80
CA ILE A 21 -6.45 -3.62 -2.55
C ILE A 21 -7.83 -3.94 -1.98
N PHE A 22 -8.72 -2.94 -1.90
CA PHE A 22 -10.08 -3.12 -1.41
C PHE A 22 -10.86 -4.14 -2.24
N GLY A 23 -10.75 -4.08 -3.58
CA GLY A 23 -11.37 -5.05 -4.48
C GLY A 23 -10.87 -6.48 -4.23
N ALA A 24 -9.56 -6.66 -4.11
CA ALA A 24 -8.95 -7.95 -3.81
C ALA A 24 -9.37 -8.47 -2.41
N SER A 25 -9.43 -7.60 -1.41
CA SER A 25 -9.86 -7.94 -0.05
C SER A 25 -11.35 -8.27 0.05
N SER A 26 -12.17 -7.73 -0.84
CA SER A 26 -13.60 -7.99 -0.91
C SER A 26 -13.93 -9.33 -1.60
N THR A 27 -12.96 -10.00 -2.22
CA THR A 27 -13.17 -11.29 -2.87
C THR A 27 -13.29 -12.39 -1.81
N PRO A 28 -14.40 -13.17 -1.79
CA PRO A 28 -14.56 -14.30 -0.87
C PRO A 28 -13.40 -15.30 -0.99
N GLY A 29 -13.01 -15.88 0.14
CA GLY A 29 -11.86 -16.78 0.18
C GLY A 29 -11.96 -17.97 -0.78
N LYS A 30 -13.17 -18.53 -0.96
CA LYS A 30 -13.47 -19.63 -1.89
C LYS A 30 -13.29 -19.29 -3.37
N ASP A 31 -13.44 -17.99 -3.73
CA ASP A 31 -13.37 -17.51 -5.12
C ASP A 31 -11.93 -17.12 -5.51
N ILE A 32 -11.01 -17.18 -4.55
CA ILE A 32 -9.58 -16.94 -4.81
C ILE A 32 -8.98 -18.21 -5.41
N PRO A 33 -8.30 -18.11 -6.56
CA PRO A 33 -7.62 -19.26 -7.15
C PRO A 33 -6.67 -19.93 -6.16
N GLY A 34 -6.76 -21.24 -6.04
CA GLY A 34 -5.83 -22.03 -5.23
C GLY A 34 -4.53 -22.30 -5.99
N PHE A 35 -3.41 -22.02 -5.36
CA PHE A 35 -2.06 -22.24 -5.92
C PHE A 35 -1.34 -23.43 -5.26
N GLY A 36 -2.11 -24.31 -4.60
CA GLY A 36 -1.56 -25.47 -3.90
C GLY A 36 -0.57 -25.05 -2.81
N MET A 37 0.62 -25.68 -2.80
CA MET A 37 1.65 -25.37 -1.80
C MET A 37 2.19 -23.92 -1.87
N TRP A 38 1.99 -23.21 -2.98
CA TRP A 38 2.40 -21.82 -3.19
C TRP A 38 1.35 -20.81 -2.76
N ASP A 39 0.17 -21.27 -2.35
CA ASP A 39 -0.98 -20.41 -2.04
C ASP A 39 -0.65 -19.32 -1.01
N LEU A 40 0.04 -19.71 0.05
CA LEU A 40 0.46 -18.77 1.09
C LEU A 40 1.44 -17.70 0.57
N LEU A 41 2.42 -18.13 -0.23
CA LEU A 41 3.42 -17.22 -0.80
C LEU A 41 2.81 -16.26 -1.81
N VAL A 42 1.92 -16.73 -2.67
CA VAL A 42 1.24 -15.90 -3.67
C VAL A 42 0.33 -14.88 -3.00
N LYS A 43 -0.49 -15.29 -2.02
CA LYS A 43 -1.41 -14.40 -1.30
C LYS A 43 -0.65 -13.36 -0.49
N LYS A 44 0.29 -13.79 0.35
CA LYS A 44 1.07 -12.86 1.19
C LYS A 44 2.03 -12.00 0.36
N GLY A 45 2.62 -12.54 -0.70
CA GLY A 45 3.43 -11.79 -1.65
C GLY A 45 2.63 -10.72 -2.39
N GLY A 46 1.38 -11.02 -2.75
CA GLY A 46 0.44 -10.06 -3.34
C GLY A 46 0.14 -8.90 -2.41
N HIS A 47 -0.16 -9.17 -1.13
CA HIS A 47 -0.36 -8.15 -0.10
C HIS A 47 0.91 -7.30 0.10
N LEU A 48 2.06 -7.95 0.32
CA LEU A 48 3.34 -7.27 0.49
C LEU A 48 3.62 -6.29 -0.66
N THR A 49 3.45 -6.75 -1.91
CA THR A 49 3.69 -5.95 -3.11
C THR A 49 2.66 -4.83 -3.26
N GLY A 50 1.37 -5.13 -3.07
CA GLY A 50 0.30 -4.14 -3.13
C GLY A 50 0.51 -3.01 -2.12
N TYR A 51 0.86 -3.35 -0.89
CA TYR A 51 1.14 -2.35 0.15
C TYR A 51 2.48 -1.63 -0.04
N ALA A 52 3.49 -2.26 -0.66
CA ALA A 52 4.70 -1.56 -1.07
C ALA A 52 4.39 -0.45 -2.09
N LEU A 53 3.58 -0.75 -3.10
CA LEU A 53 3.13 0.24 -4.09
C LEU A 53 2.24 1.32 -3.46
N LEU A 54 1.38 0.97 -2.50
CA LEU A 54 0.57 1.95 -1.77
C LEU A 54 1.45 2.89 -0.94
N GLY A 55 2.44 2.37 -0.22
CA GLY A 55 3.40 3.17 0.54
C GLY A 55 4.20 4.14 -0.34
N MET A 56 4.67 3.67 -1.50
CA MET A 56 5.32 4.53 -2.51
C MET A 56 4.38 5.65 -2.97
N SER A 57 3.14 5.30 -3.25
CA SER A 57 2.12 6.24 -3.75
C SER A 57 1.75 7.30 -2.70
N TYR A 58 1.64 6.92 -1.44
CA TYR A 58 1.43 7.87 -0.34
C TYR A 58 2.60 8.84 -0.21
N LEU A 59 3.85 8.34 -0.22
CA LEU A 59 5.01 9.20 -0.15
C LEU A 59 5.08 10.16 -1.33
N GLN A 60 4.74 9.70 -2.54
CA GLN A 60 4.65 10.55 -3.73
C GLN A 60 3.63 11.66 -3.55
N GLY A 61 2.42 11.32 -3.10
CA GLY A 61 1.33 12.26 -2.88
C GLY A 61 1.68 13.31 -1.83
N ILE A 62 2.21 12.87 -0.69
CA ILE A 62 2.58 13.73 0.44
C ILE A 62 3.74 14.66 0.09
N CYS A 63 4.79 14.16 -0.54
CA CYS A 63 5.94 14.97 -0.93
C CYS A 63 5.60 16.04 -1.95
N GLY A 64 4.78 15.72 -2.96
CA GLY A 64 4.33 16.68 -3.97
C GLY A 64 5.46 17.49 -4.62
N GLY A 65 6.61 16.88 -4.88
CA GLY A 65 7.79 17.54 -5.44
C GLY A 65 8.77 18.11 -4.41
N LYS A 66 8.43 18.14 -3.12
CA LYS A 66 9.35 18.55 -2.04
C LYS A 66 10.38 17.46 -1.76
N ARG A 67 11.49 17.83 -1.11
CA ARG A 67 12.48 16.86 -0.61
C ARG A 67 11.84 15.89 0.37
N VAL A 68 12.24 14.63 0.27
CA VAL A 68 11.82 13.58 1.21
C VAL A 68 12.47 13.84 2.56
N THR A 69 11.67 13.81 3.62
CA THR A 69 12.14 13.89 5.00
C THR A 69 11.64 12.67 5.78
N TRP A 70 12.31 12.33 6.88
CA TRP A 70 11.89 11.21 7.73
C TRP A 70 10.45 11.39 8.26
N ARG A 71 10.01 12.65 8.49
CA ARG A 71 8.63 12.96 8.93
C ARG A 71 7.60 12.62 7.86
N LEU A 72 7.90 12.90 6.58
CA LEU A 72 7.02 12.56 5.47
C LEU A 72 6.97 11.05 5.23
N MET A 73 8.10 10.35 5.42
CA MET A 73 8.15 8.89 5.38
C MET A 73 7.30 8.27 6.50
N LEU A 74 7.45 8.78 7.72
CA LEU A 74 6.66 8.31 8.87
C LEU A 74 5.16 8.56 8.66
N LEU A 75 4.77 9.74 8.18
CA LEU A 75 3.37 10.05 7.87
C LEU A 75 2.80 9.09 6.82
N SER A 76 3.58 8.80 5.77
CA SER A 76 3.18 7.84 4.74
C SER A 76 2.98 6.43 5.32
N LEU A 77 3.88 6.01 6.21
CA LEU A 77 3.79 4.71 6.87
C LEU A 77 2.57 4.62 7.80
N VAL A 78 2.29 5.67 8.56
CA VAL A 78 1.10 5.73 9.43
C VAL A 78 -0.17 5.62 8.62
N LEU A 79 -0.28 6.34 7.49
CA LEU A 79 -1.45 6.23 6.60
C LEU A 79 -1.59 4.83 6.01
N ALA A 80 -0.49 4.19 5.61
CA ALA A 80 -0.52 2.83 5.09
C ALA A 80 -0.92 1.82 6.17
N CYS A 81 -0.41 1.96 7.39
CA CYS A 81 -0.77 1.10 8.52
C CYS A 81 -2.26 1.26 8.91
N LEU A 82 -2.77 2.48 8.92
CA LEU A 82 -4.19 2.73 9.15
C LEU A 82 -5.05 2.09 8.06
N TYR A 83 -4.64 2.21 6.80
CA TYR A 83 -5.34 1.57 5.69
C TYR A 83 -5.29 0.04 5.81
N ALA A 84 -4.14 -0.56 6.11
CA ALA A 84 -4.00 -2.00 6.34
C ALA A 84 -4.91 -2.49 7.48
N THR A 85 -5.01 -1.71 8.56
CA THR A 85 -5.90 -2.04 9.69
C THR A 85 -7.37 -2.00 9.27
N THR A 86 -7.78 -0.99 8.48
CA THR A 86 -9.15 -0.91 7.96
C THR A 86 -9.46 -2.01 6.95
N ASP A 87 -8.49 -2.36 6.11
CA ASP A 87 -8.61 -3.45 5.15
C ASP A 87 -8.79 -4.80 5.85
N GLU A 88 -7.99 -5.07 6.87
CA GLU A 88 -8.09 -6.29 7.67
C GLU A 88 -9.41 -6.36 8.44
N PHE A 89 -9.87 -5.21 8.97
CA PHE A 89 -11.19 -5.12 9.59
C PHE A 89 -12.31 -5.40 8.59
N HIS A 90 -12.20 -4.91 7.35
CA HIS A 90 -13.13 -5.23 6.27
C HIS A 90 -13.14 -6.72 5.94
N GLN A 91 -11.97 -7.36 5.90
CA GLN A 91 -11.86 -8.81 5.64
C GLN A 91 -12.57 -9.66 6.70
N ALA A 92 -12.73 -9.17 7.93
CA ALA A 92 -13.49 -9.86 8.98
C ALA A 92 -14.96 -10.07 8.60
N TYR A 93 -15.50 -9.26 7.69
CA TYR A 93 -16.85 -9.38 7.17
C TYR A 93 -16.94 -10.04 5.79
N THR A 94 -15.81 -10.42 5.21
CA THR A 94 -15.75 -11.10 3.90
C THR A 94 -15.82 -12.61 4.12
N PRO A 95 -16.77 -13.34 3.47
CA PRO A 95 -16.90 -14.78 3.64
C PRO A 95 -15.60 -15.54 3.36
N ASP A 96 -15.33 -16.58 4.14
CA ASP A 96 -14.17 -17.46 4.00
C ASP A 96 -12.81 -16.73 4.07
N ARG A 97 -12.78 -15.57 4.76
CA ARG A 97 -11.55 -14.85 5.12
C ARG A 97 -11.30 -14.95 6.63
N SER A 98 -10.04 -15.07 6.99
CA SER A 98 -9.58 -15.10 8.39
C SER A 98 -8.63 -13.95 8.63
N PRO A 99 -9.13 -12.80 9.12
CA PRO A 99 -8.29 -11.65 9.39
C PRO A 99 -7.25 -11.97 10.47
N SER A 100 -6.06 -11.41 10.33
CA SER A 100 -4.96 -11.65 11.25
C SER A 100 -4.14 -10.38 11.48
N PRO A 101 -3.87 -10.01 12.73
CA PRO A 101 -2.95 -8.91 13.03
C PRO A 101 -1.56 -9.08 12.40
N ALA A 102 -1.15 -10.33 12.14
CA ALA A 102 0.09 -10.63 11.44
C ALA A 102 0.07 -10.14 9.98
N ASP A 103 -1.10 -10.13 9.34
CA ASP A 103 -1.24 -9.65 7.96
C ASP A 103 -1.12 -8.11 7.91
N VAL A 104 -1.66 -7.38 8.90
CA VAL A 104 -1.37 -5.94 9.08
C VAL A 104 0.14 -5.68 9.21
N GLY A 105 0.85 -6.56 9.93
CA GLY A 105 2.30 -6.50 10.07
C GLY A 105 3.02 -6.65 8.72
N ILE A 106 2.64 -7.63 7.92
CA ILE A 106 3.19 -7.89 6.58
C ILE A 106 2.94 -6.69 5.65
N ASP A 107 1.73 -6.16 5.66
CA ASP A 107 1.33 -5.02 4.85
C ASP A 107 2.09 -3.74 5.25
N THR A 108 2.31 -3.55 6.55
CA THR A 108 3.11 -2.44 7.08
C THR A 108 4.58 -2.57 6.66
N ILE A 109 5.15 -3.79 6.70
CA ILE A 109 6.52 -4.05 6.22
C ILE A 109 6.61 -3.78 4.72
N GLY A 110 5.66 -4.26 3.92
CA GLY A 110 5.59 -3.95 2.49
C GLY A 110 5.59 -2.46 2.23
N SER A 111 4.72 -1.72 2.95
CA SER A 111 4.65 -0.25 2.85
C SER A 111 5.97 0.43 3.22
N ALA A 112 6.63 0.00 4.29
CA ALA A 112 7.92 0.53 4.72
C ALA A 112 9.00 0.32 3.65
N MET A 113 9.04 -0.86 3.04
CA MET A 113 9.95 -1.16 1.93
C MET A 113 9.69 -0.25 0.72
N GLY A 114 8.43 -0.11 0.31
CA GLY A 114 8.04 0.77 -0.79
C GLY A 114 8.40 2.23 -0.53
N ILE A 115 8.11 2.74 0.67
CA ILE A 115 8.46 4.10 1.10
C ILE A 115 9.98 4.31 1.04
N TRP A 116 10.76 3.36 1.53
CA TRP A 116 12.22 3.43 1.50
C TRP A 116 12.76 3.45 0.06
N ILE A 117 12.27 2.58 -0.81
CA ILE A 117 12.65 2.54 -2.23
C ILE A 117 12.33 3.88 -2.90
N MET A 118 11.12 4.40 -2.71
CA MET A 118 10.73 5.70 -3.28
C MET A 118 11.59 6.85 -2.76
N ALA A 119 11.94 6.82 -1.47
CA ALA A 119 12.81 7.82 -0.88
C ALA A 119 14.20 7.80 -1.52
N ARG A 120 14.76 6.62 -1.81
CA ARG A 120 16.04 6.46 -2.51
C ARG A 120 15.99 6.97 -3.94
N ILE A 121 14.94 6.64 -4.69
CA ILE A 121 14.75 7.12 -6.07
C ILE A 121 14.66 8.65 -6.10
N LYS A 122 13.91 9.25 -5.18
CA LYS A 122 13.78 10.71 -5.11
C LYS A 122 15.06 11.41 -4.68
N HIS A 123 15.83 10.81 -3.79
CA HIS A 123 17.13 11.34 -3.39
C HIS A 123 18.11 11.34 -4.56
N TRP A 124 18.18 10.25 -5.32
CA TRP A 124 18.99 10.12 -6.53
C TRP A 124 18.68 11.20 -7.57
N ASN A 125 17.40 11.46 -7.82
CA ASN A 125 16.97 12.46 -8.80
C ASN A 125 17.23 13.92 -8.39
N LEU A 126 17.60 14.17 -7.12
CA LEU A 126 17.93 15.51 -6.63
C LEU A 126 19.45 15.79 -6.66
N GLU A 127 20.26 14.77 -6.89
CA GLU A 127 21.72 14.86 -6.97
C GLU A 127 22.24 14.99 -8.42
N GLN A 128 21.36 14.84 -9.42
CA GLN A 128 21.63 15.07 -10.86
C GLN A 128 21.13 16.44 -11.32
#